data_2a21b2d85d3a5ccffdcc7ac7fac4061b
#
_entry.id   2a21b2d85d3a5ccffdcc7ac7fac4061b
#
_cell.length_a   1.000
_cell.length_b   1.000
_cell.length_c   1.000
_cell.angle_alpha   90.00
_cell.angle_beta   90.00
_cell.angle_gamma   90.00
#
_symmetry.space_group_name_H-M   'P 1'
#
loop_
_entity.id
_entity.type
_entity.pdbx_description
1 polymer ?
#
loop_
_entity_poly.entity_id
_entity_poly.type
_entity_poly.pdbx_seq_one_letter_code
_entity_poly.pdbx_strand_id
1 'polypeptide(L)'
;MRLHDEAAKDKVLKALADEYSRSILHSTIQKAKSTVELSTEKNIPISTAYRRLHELQEAGLVAVERIIISEYVKMFELFRSTVKSVSISFNLGATEVELIPNEDMVAKFVRLWGYMRGQGT
;
A
#
# COMPACT_ATOMS: atom_id res chain seq x y z
N MET A 1 -3.16 -12.38 -7.58
CA MET A 1 -4.40 -12.69 -6.84
C MET A 1 -5.57 -11.95 -7.47
N ARG A 2 -6.58 -12.67 -7.86
CA ARG A 2 -7.79 -12.07 -8.44
C ARG A 2 -8.77 -11.69 -7.33
N LEU A 3 -9.28 -10.46 -7.39
CA LEU A 3 -10.29 -10.00 -6.44
C LEU A 3 -11.67 -10.46 -6.90
N HIS A 4 -12.49 -10.95 -5.97
CA HIS A 4 -13.85 -11.41 -6.25
C HIS A 4 -14.93 -10.50 -5.64
N ASP A 5 -14.61 -9.82 -4.55
CA ASP A 5 -15.54 -8.91 -3.89
C ASP A 5 -15.68 -7.60 -4.67
N GLU A 6 -16.91 -7.23 -5.02
CA GLU A 6 -17.16 -6.02 -5.81
C GLU A 6 -16.72 -4.73 -5.08
N ALA A 7 -16.93 -4.66 -3.77
CA ALA A 7 -16.52 -3.49 -2.98
C ALA A 7 -14.98 -3.35 -2.97
N ALA A 8 -14.27 -4.47 -2.89
CA ALA A 8 -12.81 -4.46 -2.94
C ALA A 8 -12.31 -4.02 -4.32
N LYS A 9 -12.94 -4.49 -5.39
CA LYS A 9 -12.61 -4.06 -6.75
C LYS A 9 -12.81 -2.56 -6.93
N ASP A 10 -13.90 -2.01 -6.42
CA ASP A 10 -14.20 -0.58 -6.52
C ASP A 10 -13.17 0.27 -5.81
N LYS A 11 -12.68 -0.15 -4.66
CA LYS A 11 -11.63 0.56 -3.92
C LYS A 11 -10.34 0.60 -4.73
N VAL A 12 -9.96 -0.49 -5.35
CA VAL A 12 -8.77 -0.55 -6.20
C VAL A 12 -8.93 0.34 -7.42
N LEU A 13 -10.09 0.29 -8.08
CA LEU A 13 -10.36 1.13 -9.25
C LEU A 13 -10.27 2.61 -8.91
N LYS A 14 -10.87 3.03 -7.80
CA LYS A 14 -10.81 4.42 -7.33
C LYS A 14 -9.38 4.86 -7.05
N ALA A 15 -8.61 4.00 -6.39
CA ALA A 15 -7.22 4.31 -6.08
C ALA A 15 -6.40 4.51 -7.34
N LEU A 16 -6.54 3.63 -8.32
CA LEU A 16 -5.77 3.72 -9.55
C LEU A 16 -6.24 4.82 -10.50
N ALA A 17 -7.45 5.32 -10.31
CA ALA A 17 -7.92 6.48 -11.07
C ALA A 17 -7.27 7.78 -10.62
N ASP A 18 -6.69 7.82 -9.43
CA ASP A 18 -6.12 9.01 -8.81
C ASP A 18 -4.61 9.07 -9.06
N GLU A 19 -4.16 10.20 -9.60
CA GLU A 19 -2.74 10.42 -9.91
C GLU A 19 -1.85 10.36 -8.67
N TYR A 20 -2.26 10.98 -7.57
CA TYR A 20 -1.49 10.97 -6.33
C TYR A 20 -1.34 9.56 -5.78
N SER A 21 -2.41 8.79 -5.82
CA SER A 21 -2.37 7.39 -5.34
C SER A 21 -1.41 6.55 -6.17
N ARG A 22 -1.43 6.70 -7.50
CA ARG A 22 -0.49 6.00 -8.37
C ARG A 22 0.96 6.40 -8.06
N SER A 23 1.19 7.68 -7.82
CA SER A 23 2.51 8.20 -7.47
C SER A 23 3.02 7.61 -6.16
N ILE A 24 2.15 7.52 -5.15
CA ILE A 24 2.48 6.91 -3.85
C ILE A 24 2.82 5.44 -4.03
N LEU A 25 2.01 4.70 -4.76
CA LEU A 25 2.27 3.28 -5.01
C LEU A 25 3.62 3.08 -5.70
N HIS A 26 3.88 3.83 -6.76
CA HIS A 26 5.14 3.75 -7.47
C HIS A 26 6.34 4.02 -6.55
N SER A 27 6.23 5.04 -5.73
CA SER A 27 7.30 5.47 -4.84
C SER A 27 7.62 4.48 -3.73
N THR A 28 6.68 3.61 -3.38
CA THR A 28 6.79 2.70 -2.24
C THR A 28 6.96 1.23 -2.64
N ILE A 29 7.17 0.93 -3.90
CA ILE A 29 7.39 -0.47 -4.33
C ILE A 29 8.70 -1.00 -3.76
N GLN A 30 9.77 -0.24 -3.85
CA GLN A 30 11.10 -0.70 -3.46
C GLN A 30 11.50 -0.28 -2.05
N LYS A 31 10.92 0.78 -1.53
CA LYS A 31 11.31 1.33 -0.24
C LYS A 31 10.10 1.89 0.50
N ALA A 32 10.02 1.56 1.79
CA ALA A 32 8.98 2.12 2.66
C ALA A 32 9.25 3.60 2.91
N LYS A 33 8.19 4.40 2.94
CA LYS A 33 8.29 5.85 3.12
C LYS A 33 7.20 6.37 4.03
N SER A 34 7.52 7.45 4.75
CA SER A 34 6.56 8.15 5.60
C SER A 34 5.66 9.06 4.75
N THR A 35 4.55 9.50 5.33
CA THR A 35 3.65 10.46 4.68
C THR A 35 4.37 11.75 4.32
N VAL A 36 5.21 12.25 5.23
CA VAL A 36 5.97 13.50 5.01
C VAL A 36 6.95 13.34 3.86
N GLU A 37 7.68 12.21 3.81
CA GLU A 37 8.59 11.93 2.70
C GLU A 37 7.86 11.92 1.36
N LEU A 38 6.71 11.25 1.31
CA LEU A 38 5.91 11.15 0.08
C LEU A 38 5.38 12.52 -0.35
N SER A 39 4.90 13.31 0.61
CA SER A 39 4.44 14.67 0.33
C SER A 39 5.54 15.51 -0.29
N THR A 40 6.73 15.44 0.26
CA THR A 40 7.88 16.22 -0.21
C THR A 40 8.40 15.72 -1.56
N GLU A 41 8.62 14.40 -1.69
CA GLU A 41 9.17 13.83 -2.92
C GLU A 41 8.26 13.98 -4.13
N LYS A 42 6.96 13.79 -3.91
CA LYS A 42 6.00 13.73 -5.00
C LYS A 42 5.20 15.02 -5.15
N ASN A 43 5.54 16.02 -4.37
CA ASN A 43 4.87 17.32 -4.38
C ASN A 43 3.36 17.17 -4.20
N ILE A 44 2.97 16.42 -3.18
CA ILE A 44 1.58 16.18 -2.81
C ILE A 44 1.27 17.01 -1.56
N PRO A 45 0.18 17.79 -1.54
CA PRO A 45 -0.22 18.48 -0.32
C PRO A 45 -0.31 17.50 0.84
N ILE A 46 0.21 17.86 2.01
CA ILE A 46 0.35 16.94 3.14
C ILE A 46 -0.99 16.30 3.56
N SER A 47 -2.05 17.09 3.62
CA SER A 47 -3.37 16.57 3.97
C SER A 47 -3.89 15.56 2.94
N THR A 48 -3.59 15.80 1.68
CA THR A 48 -3.95 14.90 0.59
C THR A 48 -3.16 13.60 0.68
N ALA A 49 -1.87 13.69 1.01
CA ALA A 49 -1.02 12.52 1.19
C ALA A 49 -1.55 11.61 2.32
N TYR A 50 -1.93 12.20 3.45
CA TYR A 50 -2.54 11.44 4.54
C TYR A 50 -3.83 10.75 4.10
N ARG A 51 -4.70 11.47 3.43
CA ARG A 51 -5.98 10.92 2.98
C ARG A 51 -5.80 9.80 1.96
N ARG A 52 -4.92 10.01 0.99
CA ARG A 52 -4.66 8.98 -0.04
C ARG A 52 -4.03 7.73 0.54
N LEU A 53 -3.11 7.88 1.48
CA LEU A 53 -2.51 6.73 2.16
C LEU A 53 -3.55 5.94 2.94
N HIS A 54 -4.47 6.63 3.62
CA HIS A 54 -5.55 5.96 4.34
C HIS A 54 -6.44 5.16 3.37
N GLU A 55 -6.81 5.75 2.25
CA GLU A 55 -7.62 5.09 1.23
C GLU A 55 -6.89 3.89 0.61
N LEU A 56 -5.60 4.04 0.33
CA LEU A 56 -4.78 2.94 -0.19
C LEU A 56 -4.65 1.80 0.81
N GLN A 57 -4.53 2.12 2.09
CA GLN A 57 -4.47 1.14 3.15
C GLN A 57 -5.79 0.37 3.26
N GLU A 58 -6.92 1.07 3.20
CA GLU A 58 -8.23 0.44 3.19
C GLU A 58 -8.44 -0.45 1.97
N ALA A 59 -7.88 -0.08 0.84
CA ALA A 59 -7.92 -0.90 -0.37
C ALA A 59 -6.96 -2.08 -0.32
N GLY A 60 -6.10 -2.16 0.70
CA GLY A 60 -5.12 -3.23 0.83
C GLY A 60 -3.89 -3.06 -0.06
N LEU A 61 -3.72 -1.88 -0.68
CA LEU A 61 -2.63 -1.63 -1.65
C LEU A 61 -1.35 -1.10 -1.01
N VAL A 62 -1.43 -0.57 0.22
CA VAL A 62 -0.26 -0.25 1.02
C VAL A 62 -0.43 -0.83 2.41
N ALA A 63 0.69 -1.08 3.07
CA ALA A 63 0.71 -1.53 4.46
C ALA A 63 1.87 -0.86 5.19
N VAL A 64 1.76 -0.77 6.49
CA VAL A 64 2.84 -0.26 7.33
C VAL A 64 3.92 -1.34 7.41
N GLU A 65 5.10 -1.04 6.87
CA GLU A 65 6.24 -1.97 6.95
C GLU A 65 6.92 -1.90 8.30
N ARG A 66 7.05 -0.68 8.83
CA ARG A 66 7.62 -0.47 10.17
C ARG A 66 7.23 0.89 10.72
N ILE A 67 7.40 1.03 12.01
CA ILE A 67 7.12 2.25 12.75
C ILE A 67 8.43 2.78 13.32
N ILE A 68 8.68 4.07 13.13
CA ILE A 68 9.86 4.73 13.70
C ILE A 68 9.43 5.54 14.90
N ILE A 69 10.10 5.33 16.03
CA ILE A 69 9.87 6.07 17.25
C ILE A 69 11.13 6.87 17.53
N SER A 70 10.98 8.18 17.72
CA SER A 70 12.10 9.07 18.00
C SER A 70 11.82 9.83 19.30
N GLU A 71 12.90 10.32 19.94
CA GLU A 71 12.78 11.08 21.19
C GLU A 71 11.99 12.38 21.02
N TYR A 72 12.08 12.97 19.83
CA TYR A 72 11.48 14.27 19.56
C TYR A 72 10.18 14.20 18.78
N VAL A 73 10.02 13.15 18.00
CA VAL A 73 8.83 12.90 17.20
C VAL A 73 8.21 11.62 17.70
N LYS A 74 6.96 11.69 18.05
CA LYS A 74 6.29 10.61 18.76
C LYS A 74 6.37 9.28 18.01
N MET A 75 5.93 9.26 16.76
CA MET A 75 5.85 8.03 16.01
C MET A 75 5.47 8.34 14.58
N PHE A 76 6.13 7.73 13.62
CA PHE A 76 5.63 7.76 12.25
C PHE A 76 5.75 6.40 11.59
N GLU A 77 4.75 6.15 10.77
CA GLU A 77 4.63 4.90 10.04
C GLU A 77 5.33 5.03 8.70
N LEU A 78 5.99 3.96 8.28
CA LEU A 78 6.59 3.85 6.96
C LEU A 78 5.75 2.89 6.14
N PHE A 79 5.17 3.40 5.08
CA PHE A 79 4.26 2.67 4.21
C PHE A 79 4.99 2.05 3.03
N ARG A 80 4.56 0.86 2.66
CA ARG A 80 5.09 0.19 1.49
C ARG A 80 3.96 -0.36 0.63
N SER A 81 4.13 -0.31 -0.70
CA SER A 81 3.17 -0.93 -1.61
C SER A 81 3.14 -2.44 -1.41
N THR A 82 1.95 -3.00 -1.28
CA THR A 82 1.75 -4.46 -1.18
C THR A 82 1.77 -5.13 -2.55
N VAL A 83 1.68 -4.34 -3.61
CA VAL A 83 1.62 -4.83 -4.98
C VAL A 83 2.75 -4.23 -5.81
N LYS A 84 3.25 -4.99 -6.77
CA LYS A 84 4.16 -4.47 -7.80
C LYS A 84 3.42 -4.15 -9.08
N SER A 85 2.24 -4.74 -9.31
CA SER A 85 1.39 -4.38 -10.44
C SER A 85 -0.07 -4.73 -10.16
N VAL A 86 -0.96 -4.05 -10.87
CA VAL A 86 -2.40 -4.31 -10.83
C VAL A 86 -2.87 -4.36 -12.27
N SER A 87 -3.58 -5.43 -12.64
CA SER A 87 -4.19 -5.57 -13.95
C SER A 87 -5.70 -5.44 -13.82
N ILE A 88 -6.27 -4.57 -14.63
CA ILE A 88 -7.71 -4.34 -14.66
C ILE A 88 -8.20 -4.59 -16.08
N SER A 89 -9.24 -5.42 -16.23
CA SER A 89 -9.87 -5.63 -17.50
C SER A 89 -11.38 -5.50 -17.38
N PHE A 90 -12.01 -5.02 -18.42
CA PHE A 90 -13.44 -4.95 -18.54
C PHE A 90 -13.85 -5.76 -19.76
N ASN A 91 -14.59 -6.84 -19.52
CA ASN A 91 -14.95 -7.77 -20.59
C ASN A 91 -16.38 -8.24 -20.41
N LEU A 92 -17.19 -8.02 -21.42
CA LEU A 92 -18.60 -8.42 -21.44
C LEU A 92 -19.38 -7.95 -20.20
N GLY A 93 -19.10 -6.71 -19.77
CA GLY A 93 -19.77 -6.11 -18.63
C GLY A 93 -19.20 -6.47 -17.27
N ALA A 94 -18.19 -7.35 -17.21
CA ALA A 94 -17.55 -7.73 -15.96
C ALA A 94 -16.20 -7.03 -15.81
N THR A 95 -15.95 -6.51 -14.63
CA THR A 95 -14.66 -5.92 -14.26
C THR A 95 -13.83 -6.97 -13.53
N GLU A 96 -12.63 -7.23 -14.04
CA GLU A 96 -11.69 -8.16 -13.41
C GLU A 96 -10.49 -7.39 -12.91
N VAL A 97 -10.08 -7.65 -11.68
CA VAL A 97 -8.95 -7.02 -11.03
C VAL A 97 -8.01 -8.10 -10.53
N GLU A 98 -6.75 -8.05 -10.98
CA GLU A 98 -5.73 -8.98 -10.54
C GLU A 98 -4.59 -8.20 -9.91
N LEU A 99 -4.22 -8.59 -8.69
CA LEU A 99 -3.12 -8.00 -7.93
C LEU A 99 -1.91 -8.90 -8.04
N ILE A 100 -0.78 -8.33 -8.45
CA ILE A 100 0.51 -9.04 -8.43
C ILE A 100 1.25 -8.58 -7.19
N PRO A 101 1.50 -9.47 -6.22
CA PRO A 101 2.11 -9.08 -4.95
C PRO A 101 3.51 -8.51 -5.12
N ASN A 102 3.85 -7.56 -4.25
CA ASN A 102 5.22 -7.12 -4.06
C ASN A 102 5.93 -8.19 -3.23
N GLU A 103 6.67 -9.05 -3.88
CA GLU A 103 7.30 -10.23 -3.27
C GLU A 103 8.22 -9.87 -2.12
N ASP A 104 8.96 -8.78 -2.25
CA ASP A 104 9.87 -8.32 -1.22
C ASP A 104 9.12 -7.94 0.06
N MET A 105 8.01 -7.26 -0.08
CA MET A 105 7.15 -6.91 1.06
C MET A 105 6.52 -8.16 1.68
N VAL A 106 6.02 -9.07 0.86
CA VAL A 106 5.43 -10.33 1.33
C VAL A 106 6.47 -11.17 2.07
N ALA A 107 7.67 -11.27 1.54
CA ALA A 107 8.75 -12.03 2.16
C ALA A 107 9.10 -11.47 3.54
N LYS A 108 9.18 -10.16 3.68
CA LYS A 108 9.42 -9.51 4.97
C LYS A 108 8.31 -9.78 5.97
N PHE A 109 7.07 -9.70 5.52
CA PHE A 109 5.90 -9.97 6.36
C PHE A 109 5.90 -11.42 6.84
N VAL A 110 6.16 -12.36 5.94
CA VAL A 110 6.17 -13.79 6.27
C VAL A 110 7.29 -14.11 7.28
N ARG A 111 8.47 -13.52 7.10
CA ARG A 111 9.57 -13.71 8.05
C ARG A 111 9.22 -13.20 9.44
N LEU A 112 8.61 -12.01 9.52
CA LEU A 112 8.21 -11.45 10.78
C LEU A 112 7.14 -12.31 11.44
N TRP A 113 6.15 -12.76 10.68
CA TRP A 113 5.10 -13.64 11.15
C TRP A 113 5.66 -14.96 11.68
N GLY A 114 6.58 -15.57 10.92
CA GLY A 114 7.23 -16.81 11.31
C GLY A 114 8.02 -16.66 12.61
N TYR A 115 8.75 -15.55 12.75
CA TYR A 115 9.48 -15.23 13.97
C TYR A 115 8.55 -15.11 15.17
N MET A 116 7.47 -14.37 15.02
CA MET A 116 6.48 -14.18 16.10
C MET A 116 5.83 -15.50 16.51
N ARG A 117 5.51 -16.35 15.55
CA ARG A 117 4.93 -17.68 15.84
C ARG A 117 5.94 -18.58 16.57
N GLY A 118 7.20 -18.53 16.15
CA GLY A 118 8.27 -19.29 16.81
C GLY A 118 8.46 -18.88 18.26
N GLN A 119 8.27 -17.61 18.56
CA GLN A 119 8.38 -17.08 19.93
C GLN A 119 7.16 -17.42 20.79
N GLY A 120 6.02 -17.62 20.16
CA GLY A 120 4.78 -17.92 20.85
C GLY A 120 4.67 -19.37 21.31
N THR A 121 5.61 -20.20 20.93
CA THR A 121 5.66 -21.60 21.35
C THR A 121 6.70 -21.81 22.43
#